data_1825e9629b1a0e06bddef50872447c7b
#
_entry.id   1825e9629b1a0e06bddef50872447c7b
#
_cell.length_a   1.000
_cell.length_b   1.000
_cell.length_c   1.000
_cell.angle_alpha   90.00
_cell.angle_beta   90.00
_cell.angle_gamma   90.00
#
_symmetry.space_group_name_H-M   'P 1'
#
loop_
_entity.id
_entity.type
_entity.pdbx_description
1 polymer ?
#
loop_
_entity_poly.entity_id
_entity_poly.type
_entity_poly.pdbx_seq_one_letter_code
_entity_poly.pdbx_strand_id
1 'polypeptide(L)'
;MNDALGMPQTAVVVGGSSEIARAVLRVLVAHRLRHVVLAGRDEVSLAGAAKELEALGTDRVETVVLDVNDVSGHTAFARQTAERLGHVDLVLVAAGVLGNQDRDEHDPDATAEVLRTNMVGPAAVMVAFADILRAQGAGKMVVLSSVAGVRVRRANFVYGASKEGLDGFAQGLAESLRGSGASVMIVRPGWVATRMTIGRQPGPMATTPDAVATDVVRGLERGTATVWSPAPLKFVFAVLKLLPAALWRRLPG
;
A
#
# COMPACT_ATOMS: atom_id res chain seq x y z
N MET A 1 2.09 -3.30 20.41
CA MET A 1 1.08 -4.23 21.03
C MET A 1 -0.29 -3.66 20.70
N ASN A 2 -1.10 -4.41 19.96
CA ASN A 2 -2.46 -3.95 19.63
C ASN A 2 -3.24 -3.63 20.91
N ASP A 3 -4.16 -2.67 20.81
CA ASP A 3 -5.09 -2.41 21.92
C ASP A 3 -6.09 -3.57 22.13
N ALA A 4 -6.95 -3.44 23.13
CA ALA A 4 -7.96 -4.45 23.47
C ALA A 4 -8.97 -4.71 22.30
N LEU A 5 -9.04 -3.83 21.31
CA LEU A 5 -9.87 -3.95 20.12
C LEU A 5 -9.09 -4.48 18.91
N GLY A 6 -7.80 -4.83 19.07
CA GLY A 6 -6.94 -5.32 18.02
C GLY A 6 -6.45 -4.25 17.05
N MET A 7 -6.59 -2.94 17.41
CA MET A 7 -6.13 -1.83 16.58
C MET A 7 -4.66 -1.51 16.82
N PRO A 8 -3.89 -1.13 15.77
CA PRO A 8 -2.47 -0.84 15.88
C PRO A 8 -2.21 0.43 16.68
N GLN A 9 -1.23 0.39 17.58
CA GLN A 9 -0.71 1.53 18.33
C GLN A 9 0.58 2.06 17.73
N THR A 10 1.30 1.22 16.96
CA THR A 10 2.52 1.59 16.25
C THR A 10 2.38 1.29 14.77
N ALA A 11 2.91 2.16 13.92
CA ALA A 11 2.89 1.96 12.47
C ALA A 11 4.18 2.40 11.79
N VAL A 12 4.58 1.64 10.79
CA VAL A 12 5.57 2.02 9.78
C VAL A 12 4.87 2.23 8.46
N VAL A 13 5.13 3.33 7.78
CA VAL A 13 4.53 3.65 6.49
C VAL A 13 5.62 3.86 5.44
N VAL A 14 5.72 2.95 4.48
CA VAL A 14 6.59 3.08 3.32
C VAL A 14 5.80 3.75 2.19
N GLY A 15 6.20 4.96 1.84
CA GLY A 15 5.41 5.88 1.02
C GLY A 15 4.56 6.81 1.88
N GLY A 16 5.14 7.39 2.94
CA GLY A 16 4.47 8.24 3.93
C GLY A 16 3.84 9.52 3.38
N SER A 17 4.20 9.95 2.16
CA SER A 17 3.56 11.05 1.44
C SER A 17 2.29 10.64 0.67
N SER A 18 1.94 9.35 0.62
CA SER A 18 0.73 8.85 -0.05
C SER A 18 -0.54 9.40 0.61
N GLU A 19 -1.43 10.01 -0.18
CA GLU A 19 -2.69 10.56 0.32
C GLU A 19 -3.60 9.49 0.90
N ILE A 20 -3.60 8.28 0.32
CA ILE A 20 -4.35 7.14 0.87
C ILE A 20 -3.75 6.72 2.22
N ALA A 21 -2.42 6.60 2.30
CA ALA A 21 -1.76 6.23 3.56
C ALA A 21 -2.03 7.27 4.66
N ARG A 22 -1.92 8.56 4.34
CA ARG A 22 -2.25 9.65 5.27
C ARG A 22 -3.70 9.59 5.74
N ALA A 23 -4.64 9.33 4.83
CA ALA A 23 -6.06 9.15 5.19
C ALA A 23 -6.25 7.96 6.14
N VAL A 24 -5.59 6.83 5.89
CA VAL A 24 -5.61 5.66 6.79
C VAL A 24 -5.07 6.04 8.17
N LEU A 25 -3.93 6.73 8.23
CA LEU A 25 -3.34 7.15 9.50
C LEU A 25 -4.26 8.11 10.27
N ARG A 26 -4.92 9.09 9.61
CA ARG A 26 -5.89 9.97 10.29
C ARG A 26 -6.99 9.18 11.00
N VAL A 27 -7.54 8.16 10.36
CA VAL A 27 -8.55 7.31 10.99
C VAL A 27 -7.94 6.51 12.14
N LEU A 28 -6.73 5.96 11.97
CA LEU A 28 -6.06 5.18 13.02
C LEU A 28 -5.67 6.01 14.24
N VAL A 29 -5.36 7.32 14.07
CA VAL A 29 -5.11 8.22 15.21
C VAL A 29 -6.34 8.32 16.12
N ALA A 30 -7.55 8.39 15.53
CA ALA A 30 -8.80 8.33 16.30
C ALA A 30 -8.99 6.97 17.03
N HIS A 31 -8.31 5.91 16.57
CA HIS A 31 -8.23 4.59 17.19
C HIS A 31 -6.96 4.40 18.04
N ARG A 32 -6.38 5.50 18.55
CA ARG A 32 -5.22 5.52 19.45
C ARG A 32 -3.89 5.05 18.85
N LEU A 33 -3.67 5.26 17.54
CA LEU A 33 -2.34 5.14 16.95
C LEU A 33 -1.41 6.19 17.60
N ARG A 34 -0.32 5.74 18.25
CA ARG A 34 0.51 6.60 19.11
C ARG A 34 1.87 6.92 18.52
N HIS A 35 2.49 5.94 17.88
CA HIS A 35 3.83 6.11 17.36
C HIS A 35 3.89 5.68 15.87
N VAL A 36 4.34 6.60 15.02
CA VAL A 36 4.38 6.42 13.56
C VAL A 36 5.77 6.73 13.03
N VAL A 37 6.28 5.86 12.16
CA VAL A 37 7.45 6.14 11.33
C VAL A 37 6.99 6.29 9.88
N LEU A 38 7.18 7.48 9.31
CA LEU A 38 6.89 7.80 7.92
C LEU A 38 8.16 7.71 7.08
N ALA A 39 8.22 6.78 6.13
CA ALA A 39 9.35 6.60 5.24
C ALA A 39 9.01 6.97 3.79
N GLY A 40 9.92 7.65 3.09
CA GLY A 40 9.74 8.05 1.70
C GLY A 40 10.86 8.96 1.22
N ARG A 41 10.84 9.36 -0.05
CA ARG A 41 11.92 10.14 -0.68
C ARG A 41 11.83 11.65 -0.42
N ASP A 42 10.62 12.16 -0.31
CA ASP A 42 10.36 13.61 -0.20
C ASP A 42 10.25 14.03 1.27
N GLU A 43 11.36 14.52 1.81
CA GLU A 43 11.49 14.95 3.19
C GLU A 43 10.48 16.06 3.56
N VAL A 44 10.21 16.99 2.65
CA VAL A 44 9.26 18.10 2.89
C VAL A 44 7.84 17.56 3.04
N SER A 45 7.43 16.67 2.15
CA SER A 45 6.11 16.02 2.23
C SER A 45 5.97 15.14 3.46
N LEU A 46 7.03 14.44 3.87
CA LEU A 46 7.04 13.64 5.09
C LEU A 46 6.90 14.52 6.34
N ALA A 47 7.66 15.62 6.43
CA ALA A 47 7.56 16.57 7.53
C ALA A 47 6.17 17.21 7.62
N GLY A 48 5.54 17.52 6.48
CA GLY A 48 4.16 18.00 6.44
C GLY A 48 3.16 16.96 6.96
N ALA A 49 3.31 15.70 6.59
CA ALA A 49 2.47 14.60 7.08
C ALA A 49 2.69 14.34 8.59
N ALA A 50 3.93 14.46 9.07
CA ALA A 50 4.23 14.30 10.49
C ALA A 50 3.51 15.36 11.32
N LYS A 51 3.64 16.66 10.96
CA LYS A 51 2.94 17.76 11.63
C LYS A 51 1.42 17.58 11.66
N GLU A 52 0.84 17.09 10.56
CA GLU A 52 -0.59 16.78 10.49
C GLU A 52 -0.99 15.73 11.54
N LEU A 53 -0.24 14.62 11.65
CA LEU A 53 -0.56 13.54 12.58
C LEU A 53 -0.33 13.95 14.04
N GLU A 54 0.71 14.73 14.33
CA GLU A 54 0.96 15.30 15.66
C GLU A 54 -0.18 16.24 16.08
N ALA A 55 -0.65 17.09 15.16
CA ALA A 55 -1.80 17.97 15.41
C ALA A 55 -3.11 17.21 15.68
N LEU A 56 -3.23 15.98 15.18
CA LEU A 56 -4.36 15.08 15.43
C LEU A 56 -4.23 14.26 16.73
N GLY A 57 -3.08 14.36 17.43
CA GLY A 57 -2.88 13.74 18.74
C GLY A 57 -2.05 12.45 18.71
N THR A 58 -1.25 12.22 17.67
CA THR A 58 -0.24 11.15 17.69
C THR A 58 0.90 11.54 18.65
N ASP A 59 1.26 10.65 19.57
CA ASP A 59 2.26 10.95 20.61
C ASP A 59 3.66 11.19 20.03
N ARG A 60 4.01 10.45 18.97
CA ARG A 60 5.32 10.56 18.30
C ARG A 60 5.23 10.23 16.82
N VAL A 61 5.75 11.10 15.97
CA VAL A 61 5.90 10.86 14.53
C VAL A 61 7.35 11.10 14.14
N GLU A 62 7.96 10.08 13.52
CA GLU A 62 9.32 10.14 12.99
C GLU A 62 9.29 10.07 11.46
N THR A 63 10.22 10.75 10.84
CA THR A 63 10.40 10.69 9.38
C THR A 63 11.74 10.06 9.03
N VAL A 64 11.76 9.25 7.99
CA VAL A 64 12.96 8.59 7.47
C VAL A 64 13.02 8.78 5.96
N VAL A 65 14.11 9.33 5.46
CA VAL A 65 14.34 9.37 4.01
C VAL A 65 14.68 7.97 3.54
N LEU A 66 13.84 7.42 2.67
CA LEU A 66 13.95 6.08 2.12
C LEU A 66 13.60 6.08 0.64
N ASP A 67 14.51 5.70 -0.22
CA ASP A 67 14.19 5.29 -1.57
C ASP A 67 13.86 3.79 -1.57
N VAL A 68 12.63 3.46 -1.89
CA VAL A 68 12.17 2.06 -1.96
C VAL A 68 12.93 1.26 -3.04
N ASN A 69 13.56 1.93 -4.00
CA ASN A 69 14.38 1.30 -5.05
C ASN A 69 15.79 0.92 -4.57
N ASP A 70 16.27 1.50 -3.47
CA ASP A 70 17.51 1.06 -2.81
C ASP A 70 17.24 -0.10 -1.85
N VAL A 71 17.19 -1.30 -2.41
CA VAL A 71 16.88 -2.52 -1.65
C VAL A 71 17.97 -2.89 -0.63
N SER A 72 19.19 -2.40 -0.82
CA SER A 72 20.32 -2.72 0.06
C SER A 72 20.12 -2.22 1.49
N GLY A 73 19.39 -1.10 1.66
CA GLY A 73 19.08 -0.48 2.94
C GLY A 73 17.89 -1.08 3.70
N HIS A 74 17.05 -1.90 3.05
CA HIS A 74 15.76 -2.30 3.62
C HIS A 74 15.85 -3.10 4.92
N THR A 75 16.81 -4.03 5.03
CA THR A 75 17.00 -4.84 6.25
C THR A 75 17.44 -3.97 7.42
N ALA A 76 18.36 -3.03 7.18
CA ALA A 76 18.82 -2.09 8.20
C ALA A 76 17.68 -1.15 8.62
N PHE A 77 16.94 -0.61 7.67
CA PHE A 77 15.76 0.24 7.90
C PHE A 77 14.71 -0.49 8.75
N ALA A 78 14.35 -1.72 8.40
CA ALA A 78 13.34 -2.49 9.13
C ALA A 78 13.76 -2.75 10.57
N ARG A 79 15.03 -3.17 10.79
CA ARG A 79 15.59 -3.43 12.12
C ARG A 79 15.60 -2.16 12.99
N GLN A 80 16.20 -1.08 12.50
CA GLN A 80 16.28 0.19 13.23
C GLN A 80 14.89 0.75 13.58
N THR A 81 13.95 0.60 12.64
CA THR A 81 12.57 1.04 12.87
C THR A 81 11.88 0.20 13.94
N ALA A 82 12.04 -1.13 13.90
CA ALA A 82 11.50 -2.02 14.93
C ALA A 82 12.11 -1.73 16.32
N GLU A 83 13.40 -1.46 16.40
CA GLU A 83 14.08 -1.06 17.64
C GLU A 83 13.51 0.25 18.22
N ARG A 84 13.26 1.26 17.36
CA ARG A 84 12.69 2.56 17.78
C ARG A 84 11.24 2.43 18.26
N LEU A 85 10.43 1.60 17.60
CA LEU A 85 9.03 1.37 17.95
C LEU A 85 8.88 0.41 19.14
N GLY A 86 9.88 -0.42 19.41
CA GLY A 86 9.83 -1.51 20.39
C GLY A 86 8.92 -2.68 19.95
N HIS A 87 7.83 -2.40 19.26
CA HIS A 87 6.90 -3.38 18.66
C HIS A 87 6.29 -2.77 17.40
N VAL A 88 6.16 -3.54 16.32
CA VAL A 88 5.57 -3.10 15.05
C VAL A 88 4.19 -3.74 14.89
N ASP A 89 3.12 -2.96 15.11
CA ASP A 89 1.74 -3.46 14.95
C ASP A 89 1.30 -3.44 13.49
N LEU A 90 1.70 -2.38 12.75
CA LEU A 90 1.28 -2.17 11.37
C LEU A 90 2.47 -1.78 10.48
N VAL A 91 2.58 -2.42 9.34
CA VAL A 91 3.43 -1.97 8.22
C VAL A 91 2.52 -1.63 7.05
N LEU A 92 2.42 -0.35 6.68
CA LEU A 92 1.62 0.10 5.53
C LEU A 92 2.55 0.38 4.34
N VAL A 93 2.45 -0.43 3.29
CA VAL A 93 3.23 -0.30 2.06
C VAL A 93 2.39 0.42 1.00
N ALA A 94 2.67 1.70 0.83
CA ALA A 94 1.93 2.63 -0.01
C ALA A 94 2.81 3.30 -1.09
N ALA A 95 4.08 2.94 -1.18
CA ALA A 95 4.98 3.45 -2.21
C ALA A 95 4.52 3.02 -3.60
N GLY A 96 4.59 3.94 -4.56
CA GLY A 96 4.25 3.67 -5.94
C GLY A 96 4.07 4.93 -6.77
N VAL A 97 4.17 4.74 -8.08
CA VAL A 97 3.96 5.77 -9.12
C VAL A 97 2.99 5.22 -10.17
N LEU A 98 2.26 6.12 -10.83
CA LEU A 98 1.35 5.71 -11.91
C LEU A 98 2.10 5.51 -13.24
N GLY A 99 3.22 6.21 -13.40
CA GLY A 99 3.92 6.29 -14.68
C GLY A 99 3.17 7.10 -15.73
N ASN A 100 3.70 7.08 -16.94
CA ASN A 100 3.09 7.64 -18.12
C ASN A 100 3.08 6.57 -19.21
N GLN A 101 1.93 5.95 -19.47
CA GLN A 101 1.83 4.81 -20.39
C GLN A 101 2.39 5.11 -21.78
N ASP A 102 2.12 6.31 -22.34
CA ASP A 102 2.59 6.68 -23.69
C ASP A 102 4.10 6.76 -23.77
N ARG A 103 4.77 7.17 -22.69
CA ARG A 103 6.24 7.15 -22.60
C ARG A 103 6.72 5.73 -22.26
N ASP A 104 6.15 5.16 -21.21
CA ASP A 104 6.67 3.95 -20.58
C ASP A 104 6.61 2.74 -21.53
N GLU A 105 5.64 2.67 -22.46
CA GLU A 105 5.55 1.57 -23.43
C GLU A 105 6.60 1.61 -24.54
N HIS A 106 7.30 2.75 -24.69
CA HIS A 106 8.34 2.95 -25.71
C HIS A 106 9.74 3.15 -25.13
N ASP A 107 9.86 3.24 -23.79
CA ASP A 107 11.10 3.47 -23.07
C ASP A 107 11.36 2.34 -22.06
N PRO A 108 12.32 1.44 -22.34
CA PRO A 108 12.64 0.33 -21.44
C PRO A 108 13.07 0.76 -20.04
N ASP A 109 13.80 1.89 -19.92
CA ASP A 109 14.27 2.40 -18.62
C ASP A 109 13.10 2.96 -17.81
N ALA A 110 12.19 3.70 -18.45
CA ALA A 110 10.98 4.19 -17.81
C ALA A 110 10.07 3.04 -17.35
N THR A 111 9.88 2.02 -18.19
CA THR A 111 9.18 0.79 -17.79
C THR A 111 9.84 0.13 -16.58
N ALA A 112 11.15 -0.05 -16.59
CA ALA A 112 11.89 -0.67 -15.50
C ALA A 112 11.77 0.15 -14.20
N GLU A 113 11.78 1.48 -14.27
CA GLU A 113 11.58 2.37 -13.12
C GLU A 113 10.21 2.17 -12.46
N VAL A 114 9.13 2.11 -13.26
CA VAL A 114 7.77 1.86 -12.74
C VAL A 114 7.68 0.48 -12.07
N LEU A 115 8.26 -0.55 -12.70
CA LEU A 115 8.26 -1.91 -12.13
C LEU A 115 9.07 -1.98 -10.83
N ARG A 116 10.23 -1.35 -10.76
CA ARG A 116 11.05 -1.29 -9.54
C ARG A 116 10.30 -0.58 -8.43
N THR A 117 9.75 0.61 -8.67
CA THR A 117 9.09 1.44 -7.67
C THR A 117 7.79 0.82 -7.16
N ASN A 118 7.03 0.15 -8.02
CA ASN A 118 5.72 -0.37 -7.65
C ASN A 118 5.73 -1.83 -7.19
N MET A 119 6.74 -2.60 -7.56
CA MET A 119 6.79 -4.05 -7.30
C MET A 119 8.06 -4.46 -6.57
N VAL A 120 9.25 -4.25 -7.16
CA VAL A 120 10.51 -4.80 -6.64
C VAL A 120 10.86 -4.20 -5.28
N GLY A 121 10.88 -2.87 -5.18
CA GLY A 121 11.18 -2.18 -3.93
C GLY A 121 10.16 -2.47 -2.82
N PRO A 122 8.85 -2.31 -3.06
CA PRO A 122 7.83 -2.72 -2.10
C PRO A 122 7.94 -4.18 -1.67
N ALA A 123 8.15 -5.12 -2.59
CA ALA A 123 8.30 -6.53 -2.25
C ALA A 123 9.53 -6.78 -1.35
N ALA A 124 10.66 -6.14 -1.65
CA ALA A 124 11.88 -6.29 -0.86
C ALA A 124 11.71 -5.73 0.56
N VAL A 125 11.09 -4.56 0.73
CA VAL A 125 10.83 -4.02 2.08
C VAL A 125 9.81 -4.86 2.85
N MET A 126 8.84 -5.45 2.16
CA MET A 126 7.90 -6.39 2.78
C MET A 126 8.62 -7.62 3.36
N VAL A 127 9.61 -8.18 2.66
CA VAL A 127 10.41 -9.29 3.18
C VAL A 127 11.16 -8.88 4.44
N ALA A 128 11.81 -7.72 4.43
CA ALA A 128 12.55 -7.23 5.59
C ALA A 128 11.67 -7.08 6.84
N PHE A 129 10.44 -6.56 6.69
CA PHE A 129 9.49 -6.48 7.80
C PHE A 129 8.82 -7.81 8.14
N ALA A 130 8.64 -8.71 7.18
CA ALA A 130 8.06 -10.03 7.43
C ALA A 130 8.89 -10.82 8.46
N ASP A 131 10.21 -10.75 8.40
CA ASP A 131 11.08 -11.39 9.38
C ASP A 131 10.94 -10.79 10.78
N ILE A 132 10.78 -9.46 10.88
CA ILE A 132 10.49 -8.77 12.14
C ILE A 132 9.16 -9.25 12.73
N LEU A 133 8.08 -9.19 11.92
CA LEU A 133 6.74 -9.57 12.37
C LEU A 133 6.65 -11.06 12.74
N ARG A 134 7.36 -11.93 12.01
CA ARG A 134 7.47 -13.35 12.30
C ARG A 134 8.15 -13.59 13.65
N ALA A 135 9.26 -12.89 13.91
CA ALA A 135 9.98 -12.98 15.18
C ALA A 135 9.15 -12.44 16.36
N GLN A 136 8.35 -11.38 16.12
CA GLN A 136 7.39 -10.86 17.11
C GLN A 136 6.23 -11.81 17.44
N GLY A 137 5.88 -12.71 16.55
CA GLY A 137 4.68 -13.54 16.66
C GLY A 137 3.37 -12.75 16.48
N ALA A 138 3.42 -11.53 15.95
CA ALA A 138 2.28 -10.63 15.77
C ALA A 138 2.58 -9.54 14.75
N GLY A 139 1.52 -8.86 14.27
CA GLY A 139 1.60 -7.69 13.41
C GLY A 139 0.86 -7.86 12.09
N LYS A 140 0.50 -6.74 11.48
CA LYS A 140 -0.21 -6.71 10.20
C LYS A 140 0.57 -5.91 9.16
N MET A 141 0.64 -6.44 7.96
CA MET A 141 1.16 -5.73 6.79
C MET A 141 -0.01 -5.39 5.87
N VAL A 142 -0.14 -4.11 5.50
CA VAL A 142 -1.16 -3.63 4.57
C VAL A 142 -0.47 -3.15 3.31
N VAL A 143 -0.91 -3.66 2.15
CA VAL A 143 -0.27 -3.38 0.86
C VAL A 143 -1.26 -2.72 -0.07
N LEU A 144 -0.93 -1.52 -0.57
CA LEU A 144 -1.72 -0.83 -1.58
C LEU A 144 -1.43 -1.38 -2.98
N SER A 145 -2.22 -2.38 -3.39
CA SER A 145 -2.30 -2.88 -4.76
C SER A 145 -3.21 -1.97 -5.61
N SER A 146 -3.93 -2.49 -6.57
CA SER A 146 -4.93 -1.81 -7.39
C SER A 146 -5.79 -2.83 -8.13
N VAL A 147 -7.02 -2.42 -8.49
CA VAL A 147 -7.82 -3.20 -9.45
C VAL A 147 -7.15 -3.33 -10.82
N ALA A 148 -6.25 -2.42 -11.18
CA ALA A 148 -5.46 -2.49 -12.41
C ALA A 148 -4.56 -3.73 -12.47
N GLY A 149 -4.13 -4.27 -11.31
CA GLY A 149 -3.38 -5.50 -11.19
C GLY A 149 -4.23 -6.78 -11.20
N VAL A 150 -5.56 -6.67 -11.17
CA VAL A 150 -6.45 -7.84 -11.22
C VAL A 150 -6.70 -8.29 -12.66
N ARG A 151 -6.83 -7.33 -13.56
CA ARG A 151 -6.95 -7.54 -14.99
C ARG A 151 -6.27 -6.38 -15.72
N VAL A 152 -5.10 -6.63 -16.26
CA VAL A 152 -4.28 -5.61 -16.93
C VAL A 152 -4.95 -5.14 -18.22
N ARG A 153 -4.91 -3.82 -18.48
CA ARG A 153 -5.49 -3.14 -19.64
C ARG A 153 -4.41 -2.49 -20.49
N ARG A 154 -4.66 -2.38 -21.80
CA ARG A 154 -3.75 -1.72 -22.74
C ARG A 154 -3.39 -0.29 -22.30
N ALA A 155 -4.38 0.48 -21.85
CA ALA A 155 -4.20 1.89 -21.50
C ALA A 155 -3.25 2.16 -20.31
N ASN A 156 -2.89 1.13 -19.54
CA ASN A 156 -1.98 1.27 -18.38
C ASN A 156 -1.29 -0.06 -18.03
N PHE A 157 -0.82 -0.79 -19.05
CA PHE A 157 -0.32 -2.14 -18.81
C PHE A 157 0.97 -2.16 -17.99
N VAL A 158 1.85 -1.17 -18.11
CA VAL A 158 3.07 -1.10 -17.31
C VAL A 158 2.73 -0.96 -15.82
N TYR A 159 1.85 -0.02 -15.49
CA TYR A 159 1.33 0.12 -14.12
C TYR A 159 0.56 -1.13 -13.67
N GLY A 160 -0.33 -1.64 -14.53
CA GLY A 160 -1.14 -2.81 -14.23
C GLY A 160 -0.29 -4.03 -13.90
N ALA A 161 0.71 -4.34 -14.73
CA ALA A 161 1.67 -5.44 -14.52
C ALA A 161 2.45 -5.26 -13.20
N SER A 162 2.89 -4.04 -12.89
CA SER A 162 3.58 -3.76 -11.63
C SER A 162 2.71 -4.05 -10.41
N LYS A 163 1.42 -3.71 -10.47
CA LYS A 163 0.46 -3.97 -9.39
C LYS A 163 0.00 -5.42 -9.34
N GLU A 164 -0.09 -6.11 -10.47
CA GLU A 164 -0.34 -7.56 -10.53
C GLU A 164 0.80 -8.33 -9.86
N GLY A 165 2.06 -7.98 -10.18
CA GLY A 165 3.23 -8.60 -9.57
C GLY A 165 3.30 -8.38 -8.06
N LEU A 166 3.07 -7.14 -7.59
CA LEU A 166 3.02 -6.83 -6.16
C LEU A 166 1.88 -7.57 -5.45
N ASP A 167 0.70 -7.64 -6.07
CA ASP A 167 -0.46 -8.35 -5.53
C ASP A 167 -0.18 -9.85 -5.38
N GLY A 168 0.37 -10.49 -6.42
CA GLY A 168 0.76 -11.89 -6.39
C GLY A 168 1.84 -12.17 -5.34
N PHE A 169 2.85 -11.29 -5.23
CA PHE A 169 3.88 -11.37 -4.21
C PHE A 169 3.26 -11.30 -2.80
N ALA A 170 2.36 -10.35 -2.56
CA ALA A 170 1.70 -10.16 -1.27
C ALA A 170 0.83 -11.38 -0.88
N GLN A 171 0.18 -12.03 -1.86
CA GLN A 171 -0.54 -13.29 -1.64
C GLN A 171 0.40 -14.41 -1.18
N GLY A 172 1.53 -14.61 -1.89
CA GLY A 172 2.53 -15.61 -1.51
C GLY A 172 3.12 -15.35 -0.12
N LEU A 173 3.43 -14.08 0.19
CA LEU A 173 3.93 -13.69 1.51
C LEU A 173 2.90 -13.95 2.61
N ALA A 174 1.61 -13.67 2.35
CA ALA A 174 0.54 -13.97 3.30
C ALA A 174 0.48 -15.48 3.65
N GLU A 175 0.63 -16.34 2.65
CA GLU A 175 0.70 -17.81 2.87
C GLU A 175 1.94 -18.20 3.67
N SER A 176 3.10 -17.59 3.41
CA SER A 176 4.36 -17.88 4.13
C SER A 176 4.33 -17.45 5.60
N LEU A 177 3.46 -16.51 5.96
CA LEU A 177 3.29 -16.01 7.32
C LEU A 177 2.22 -16.78 8.12
N ARG A 178 1.55 -17.76 7.53
CA ARG A 178 0.56 -18.57 8.25
C ARG A 178 1.16 -19.24 9.47
N GLY A 179 0.44 -19.15 10.59
CA GLY A 179 0.87 -19.72 11.86
C GLY A 179 1.92 -18.91 12.62
N SER A 180 2.47 -17.83 12.03
CA SER A 180 3.44 -16.97 12.70
C SER A 180 2.83 -15.90 13.60
N GLY A 181 1.51 -15.72 13.58
CA GLY A 181 0.82 -14.60 14.25
C GLY A 181 0.83 -13.29 13.44
N ALA A 182 1.66 -13.19 12.41
CA ALA A 182 1.67 -12.07 11.46
C ALA A 182 0.71 -12.32 10.29
N SER A 183 0.25 -11.25 9.64
CA SER A 183 -0.66 -11.35 8.49
C SER A 183 -0.46 -10.25 7.47
N VAL A 184 -0.90 -10.51 6.22
CA VAL A 184 -0.91 -9.52 5.14
C VAL A 184 -2.35 -9.23 4.72
N MET A 185 -2.67 -7.95 4.57
CA MET A 185 -3.93 -7.47 3.98
C MET A 185 -3.64 -6.73 2.67
N ILE A 186 -4.25 -7.18 1.59
CA ILE A 186 -4.10 -6.58 0.27
C ILE A 186 -5.27 -5.63 0.03
N VAL A 187 -4.98 -4.36 -0.27
CA VAL A 187 -5.99 -3.37 -0.62
C VAL A 187 -5.98 -3.18 -2.13
N ARG A 188 -7.15 -3.34 -2.75
CA ARG A 188 -7.37 -3.17 -4.20
C ARG A 188 -8.29 -1.99 -4.47
N PRO A 189 -7.78 -0.74 -4.45
CA PRO A 189 -8.57 0.42 -4.79
C PRO A 189 -8.90 0.45 -6.28
N GLY A 190 -10.06 1.03 -6.61
CA GLY A 190 -10.38 1.49 -7.95
C GLY A 190 -9.66 2.80 -8.28
N TRP A 191 -10.34 3.65 -9.07
CA TRP A 191 -9.86 5.00 -9.31
C TRP A 191 -10.05 5.86 -8.04
N VAL A 192 -8.97 6.45 -7.53
CA VAL A 192 -8.99 7.30 -6.32
C VAL A 192 -8.58 8.71 -6.69
N ALA A 193 -9.36 9.70 -6.26
CA ALA A 193 -9.06 11.12 -6.46
C ALA A 193 -7.86 11.56 -5.61
N THR A 194 -6.67 11.53 -6.18
CA THR A 194 -5.39 11.90 -5.55
C THR A 194 -4.54 12.73 -6.51
N ARG A 195 -3.43 13.28 -6.03
CA ARG A 195 -2.44 13.94 -6.89
C ARG A 195 -1.97 13.06 -8.05
N MET A 196 -1.90 11.74 -7.83
CA MET A 196 -1.51 10.75 -8.85
C MET A 196 -2.49 10.70 -10.04
N THR A 197 -3.75 11.08 -9.84
CA THR A 197 -4.83 11.03 -10.83
C THR A 197 -5.27 12.42 -11.34
N ILE A 198 -4.59 13.50 -10.92
CA ILE A 198 -4.87 14.86 -11.42
C ILE A 198 -4.74 14.88 -12.96
N GLY A 199 -5.70 15.53 -13.61
CA GLY A 199 -5.73 15.66 -15.08
C GLY A 199 -6.28 14.42 -15.81
N ARG A 200 -6.61 13.35 -15.11
CA ARG A 200 -7.21 12.14 -15.68
C ARG A 200 -8.73 12.12 -15.42
N GLN A 201 -9.48 11.60 -16.37
CA GLN A 201 -10.93 11.44 -16.17
C GLN A 201 -11.22 10.36 -15.12
N PRO A 202 -12.17 10.61 -14.19
CA PRO A 202 -12.59 9.61 -13.21
C PRO A 202 -13.10 8.35 -13.88
N GLY A 203 -12.59 7.21 -13.42
CA GLY A 203 -13.11 5.91 -13.84
C GLY A 203 -14.46 5.59 -13.20
N PRO A 204 -15.14 4.53 -13.66
CA PRO A 204 -16.35 4.04 -13.01
C PRO A 204 -16.10 3.76 -11.52
N MET A 205 -17.05 4.11 -10.67
CA MET A 205 -16.94 3.95 -9.20
C MET A 205 -15.71 4.66 -8.61
N ALA A 206 -15.40 5.87 -9.11
CA ALA A 206 -14.38 6.72 -8.53
C ALA A 206 -14.63 6.93 -7.03
N THR A 207 -13.55 6.98 -6.25
CA THR A 207 -13.60 7.09 -4.79
C THR A 207 -12.59 8.13 -4.29
N THR A 208 -12.53 8.34 -2.99
CA THR A 208 -11.63 9.28 -2.32
C THR A 208 -10.64 8.56 -1.41
N PRO A 209 -9.51 9.19 -1.03
CA PRO A 209 -8.60 8.63 -0.03
C PRO A 209 -9.30 8.29 1.29
N ASP A 210 -10.24 9.12 1.74
CA ASP A 210 -10.94 8.91 3.01
C ASP A 210 -11.90 7.72 2.96
N ALA A 211 -12.57 7.51 1.82
CA ALA A 211 -13.40 6.31 1.63
C ALA A 211 -12.53 5.04 1.61
N VAL A 212 -11.38 5.07 0.93
CA VAL A 212 -10.42 3.95 0.96
C VAL A 212 -9.92 3.70 2.38
N ALA A 213 -9.59 4.77 3.13
CA ALA A 213 -9.14 4.67 4.51
C ALA A 213 -10.18 3.98 5.41
N THR A 214 -11.45 4.37 5.28
CA THR A 214 -12.56 3.75 6.00
C THR A 214 -12.66 2.25 5.71
N ASP A 215 -12.54 1.86 4.43
CA ASP A 215 -12.58 0.44 4.03
C ASP A 215 -11.37 -0.34 4.57
N VAL A 216 -10.17 0.28 4.56
CA VAL A 216 -8.93 -0.30 5.10
C VAL A 216 -9.04 -0.54 6.61
N VAL A 217 -9.46 0.47 7.37
CA VAL A 217 -9.58 0.35 8.84
C VAL A 217 -10.63 -0.68 9.21
N ARG A 218 -11.78 -0.69 8.55
CA ARG A 218 -12.80 -1.74 8.72
C ARG A 218 -12.24 -3.13 8.38
N GLY A 219 -11.37 -3.24 7.37
CA GLY A 219 -10.67 -4.48 7.02
C GLY A 219 -9.71 -4.93 8.12
N LEU A 220 -9.00 -3.99 8.75
CA LEU A 220 -8.10 -4.27 9.89
C LEU A 220 -8.88 -4.80 11.09
N GLU A 221 -10.00 -4.16 11.46
CA GLU A 221 -10.89 -4.58 12.55
C GLU A 221 -11.42 -6.02 12.36
N ARG A 222 -11.77 -6.35 11.12
CA ARG A 222 -12.35 -7.66 10.77
C ARG A 222 -11.32 -8.74 10.46
N GLY A 223 -10.03 -8.43 10.44
CA GLY A 223 -8.98 -9.36 10.03
C GLY A 223 -9.11 -9.82 8.56
N THR A 224 -9.61 -8.93 7.68
CA THR A 224 -9.87 -9.25 6.27
C THR A 224 -8.56 -9.37 5.49
N ALA A 225 -8.38 -10.45 4.73
CA ALA A 225 -7.17 -10.65 3.91
C ALA A 225 -7.13 -9.76 2.65
N THR A 226 -8.28 -9.39 2.09
CA THR A 226 -8.37 -8.55 0.88
C THR A 226 -9.49 -7.55 1.00
N VAL A 227 -9.15 -6.27 0.84
CA VAL A 227 -10.09 -5.15 0.82
C VAL A 227 -10.23 -4.62 -0.60
N TRP A 228 -11.46 -4.47 -1.08
CA TRP A 228 -11.81 -3.79 -2.34
C TRP A 228 -12.45 -2.45 -2.00
N SER A 229 -11.98 -1.39 -2.62
CA SER A 229 -12.52 -0.05 -2.38
C SER A 229 -12.80 0.69 -3.69
N PRO A 230 -14.08 0.94 -3.98
CA PRO A 230 -15.25 0.49 -3.25
C PRO A 230 -15.55 -1.02 -3.38
N ALA A 231 -16.23 -1.58 -2.38
CA ALA A 231 -16.49 -3.01 -2.26
C ALA A 231 -17.13 -3.70 -3.48
N PRO A 232 -18.06 -3.07 -4.26
CA PRO A 232 -18.65 -3.68 -5.45
C PRO A 232 -17.65 -4.06 -6.54
N LEU A 233 -16.45 -3.44 -6.55
CA LEU A 233 -15.39 -3.78 -7.50
C LEU A 233 -14.99 -5.26 -7.43
N LYS A 234 -15.15 -5.91 -6.27
CA LYS A 234 -14.91 -7.34 -6.11
C LYS A 234 -15.72 -8.16 -7.13
N PHE A 235 -16.99 -7.87 -7.27
CA PHE A 235 -17.89 -8.59 -8.18
C PHE A 235 -17.61 -8.22 -9.63
N VAL A 236 -17.39 -6.93 -9.92
CA VAL A 236 -17.06 -6.45 -11.26
C VAL A 236 -15.80 -7.15 -11.78
N PHE A 237 -14.73 -7.17 -10.99
CA PHE A 237 -13.46 -7.78 -11.40
C PHE A 237 -13.51 -9.32 -11.39
N ALA A 238 -14.36 -9.95 -10.57
CA ALA A 238 -14.61 -11.38 -10.67
C ALA A 238 -15.17 -11.75 -12.06
N VAL A 239 -16.13 -10.98 -12.58
CA VAL A 239 -16.67 -11.18 -13.93
C VAL A 239 -15.66 -10.81 -15.01
N LEU A 240 -15.03 -9.62 -14.90
CA LEU A 240 -14.04 -9.15 -15.87
C LEU A 240 -12.86 -10.12 -16.05
N LYS A 241 -12.44 -10.77 -14.96
CA LYS A 241 -11.34 -11.74 -15.00
C LYS A 241 -11.65 -12.98 -15.87
N LEU A 242 -12.93 -13.33 -15.97
CA LEU A 242 -13.39 -14.48 -16.77
C LEU A 242 -13.66 -14.15 -18.24
N LEU A 243 -13.67 -12.88 -18.63
CA LEU A 243 -13.95 -12.48 -20.00
C LEU A 243 -12.87 -13.01 -20.97
N PRO A 244 -13.26 -13.66 -22.10
CA PRO A 244 -12.33 -13.99 -23.17
C PRO A 244 -11.59 -12.75 -23.70
N ALA A 245 -10.34 -12.93 -24.13
CA ALA A 245 -9.51 -11.83 -24.62
C ALA A 245 -10.15 -11.03 -25.76
N ALA A 246 -10.92 -11.67 -26.64
CA ALA A 246 -11.62 -11.01 -27.75
C ALA A 246 -12.69 -10.01 -27.26
N LEU A 247 -13.40 -10.33 -26.18
CA LEU A 247 -14.38 -9.43 -25.57
C LEU A 247 -13.68 -8.34 -24.74
N TRP A 248 -12.63 -8.69 -24.00
CA TRP A 248 -11.83 -7.76 -23.22
C TRP A 248 -11.26 -6.61 -24.07
N ARG A 249 -10.76 -6.91 -25.26
CA ARG A 249 -10.20 -5.92 -26.22
C ARG A 249 -11.21 -4.91 -26.74
N ARG A 250 -12.52 -5.17 -26.62
CA ARG A 250 -13.59 -4.27 -27.04
C ARG A 250 -14.04 -3.29 -25.93
N LEU A 251 -13.61 -3.52 -24.70
CA LEU A 251 -13.93 -2.60 -23.62
C LEU A 251 -13.09 -1.33 -23.76
N PRO A 252 -13.66 -0.15 -23.46
CA PRO A 252 -12.90 1.09 -23.44
C PRO A 252 -11.72 0.96 -22.46
N GLY A 253 -10.57 1.46 -22.88
CA GLY A 253 -9.32 1.42 -22.11
C GLY A 253 -9.31 2.37 -20.93
#